data_2dddf3ec91d1d13f12be7075a760e402
#
_entry.id   2dddf3ec91d1d13f12be7075a760e402
#
_cell.length_a   1.000
_cell.length_b   1.000
_cell.length_c   1.000
_cell.angle_alpha   90.00
_cell.angle_beta   90.00
_cell.angle_gamma   90.00
#
_symmetry.space_group_name_H-M   'P 1'
#
loop_
_entity.id
_entity.type
_entity.pdbx_description
1 polymer ?
#
loop_
_entity_poly.entity_id
_entity_poly.type
_entity_poly.pdbx_seq_one_letter_code
_entity_poly.pdbx_strand_id
1 'polypeptide(L)'
;MTLAQRPLNAKQALKDFFGFDGFKGNQEVIIESVLNHEDCFVIMPTGAGKSLCYQLPALMMPGTAIIISPLIALMKNQVDSIRGFGENDNIAHFLNSSLSKSEITRVKDDMGAGNTKLLYVAPETLKKEETIEFLKSIEISFVAIDEAHCISEWGHDFRPEYRRIKQMIKDINDVPMIALTATATPKVQSDIQKNLGMSDAKVFKSSFNRTNLYYEVKPKGSKERVFKDIISIIKARTGKSGIIYCLSRKRVEELAEMLTLNGVKALPYHAGLDAKTRVHNQDAFLMEDCHVIVATIAFGMGIDKPDVRFVIHFDVPKSLEGYYQETGRAGRDGFEGDCILFYNPSDIEKLEKFMKDKPVAEREIGTLLLDETSAFSESSQCRRRTLLNYFGESFEDENCNKMCDNCRHPKSKSDVSEEVVNALKALDSLKSETEISHLVNYIIGKKSDSVKDHGHDTFPFFGVGKDKDKLFWKGVVRLCLLNNYINKNIEKYGLLSVNEEGQNAIKNPKHFEMALDTEYEFVSDDDFENAVLESIADEELMRDLKDLRKKVAKQVGLPPYVIFQDPSLDDMATRYPITMDELEKTHGVGKNKAQKYGQAFIEYIAEYVQRNNIDRPDRKSTRLNSS
;
A
#
# COMPACT_ATOMS: atom_id res chain seq x y z
N MET A 1 -20.37 26.27 -22.51
CA MET A 1 -21.68 25.76 -23.00
C MET A 1 -22.78 26.28 -22.09
N THR A 2 -23.66 27.08 -22.59
CA THR A 2 -24.84 27.56 -21.87
C THR A 2 -25.75 26.36 -21.53
N LEU A 3 -26.43 26.40 -20.40
CA LEU A 3 -27.34 25.35 -19.84
C LEU A 3 -28.45 24.84 -20.81
N ALA A 4 -28.47 25.29 -22.06
CA ALA A 4 -29.51 24.99 -23.05
C ALA A 4 -29.25 23.77 -23.95
N GLN A 5 -28.07 23.14 -23.90
CA GLN A 5 -27.75 21.93 -24.68
C GLN A 5 -27.15 20.83 -23.78
N ARG A 6 -28.01 20.21 -22.98
CA ARG A 6 -27.60 18.99 -22.25
C ARG A 6 -27.43 17.83 -23.24
N PRO A 7 -26.31 17.10 -23.20
CA PRO A 7 -26.13 15.94 -24.04
C PRO A 7 -27.23 14.93 -23.73
N LEU A 8 -27.88 14.41 -24.76
CA LEU A 8 -29.03 13.50 -24.65
C LEU A 8 -28.66 12.08 -24.16
N ASN A 9 -27.35 11.74 -24.19
CA ASN A 9 -26.87 10.45 -23.68
C ASN A 9 -25.49 10.55 -23.01
N ALA A 10 -25.19 9.58 -22.16
CA ALA A 10 -23.95 9.55 -21.38
C ALA A 10 -22.68 9.50 -22.24
N LYS A 11 -22.72 8.84 -23.40
CA LYS A 11 -21.56 8.71 -24.30
C LYS A 11 -21.19 10.03 -24.97
N GLN A 12 -22.20 10.82 -25.36
CA GLN A 12 -21.95 12.16 -25.90
C GLN A 12 -21.40 13.07 -24.81
N ALA A 13 -21.97 13.01 -23.59
CA ALA A 13 -21.48 13.77 -22.45
C ALA A 13 -20.03 13.41 -22.09
N LEU A 14 -19.66 12.12 -22.15
CA LEU A 14 -18.29 11.67 -21.93
C LEU A 14 -17.31 12.34 -22.91
N LYS A 15 -17.68 12.41 -24.19
CA LYS A 15 -16.87 13.04 -25.22
C LYS A 15 -16.78 14.55 -25.02
N ASP A 16 -17.90 15.20 -24.74
CA ASP A 16 -17.98 16.65 -24.63
C ASP A 16 -17.27 17.19 -23.39
N PHE A 17 -17.40 16.53 -22.23
CA PHE A 17 -16.79 16.97 -20.98
C PHE A 17 -15.36 16.47 -20.78
N PHE A 18 -15.04 15.22 -21.18
CA PHE A 18 -13.77 14.59 -20.85
C PHE A 18 -12.92 14.24 -22.08
N GLY A 19 -13.46 14.38 -23.29
CA GLY A 19 -12.76 14.07 -24.54
C GLY A 19 -12.57 12.58 -24.79
N PHE A 20 -13.21 11.68 -24.02
CA PHE A 20 -13.06 10.24 -24.18
C PHE A 20 -14.07 9.68 -25.21
N ASP A 21 -13.62 8.78 -26.07
CA ASP A 21 -14.45 8.16 -27.10
C ASP A 21 -15.31 6.99 -26.59
N GLY A 22 -15.05 6.45 -25.40
CA GLY A 22 -15.80 5.33 -24.85
C GLY A 22 -15.53 5.06 -23.38
N PHE A 23 -16.47 4.37 -22.76
CA PHE A 23 -16.40 3.92 -21.38
C PHE A 23 -15.48 2.69 -21.22
N LYS A 24 -14.93 2.53 -20.01
CA LYS A 24 -14.13 1.36 -19.61
C LYS A 24 -14.97 0.43 -18.74
N GLY A 25 -14.96 -0.86 -19.05
CA GLY A 25 -15.66 -1.89 -18.25
C GLY A 25 -17.12 -1.54 -17.99
N ASN A 26 -17.51 -1.51 -16.72
CA ASN A 26 -18.90 -1.29 -16.29
C ASN A 26 -19.29 0.20 -16.14
N GLN A 27 -18.44 1.15 -16.53
CA GLN A 27 -18.69 2.59 -16.29
C GLN A 27 -20.03 3.07 -16.88
N GLU A 28 -20.34 2.68 -18.14
CA GLU A 28 -21.58 3.11 -18.82
C GLU A 28 -22.82 2.70 -18.05
N VAL A 29 -22.91 1.43 -17.68
CA VAL A 29 -24.07 0.87 -16.95
C VAL A 29 -24.21 1.47 -15.55
N ILE A 30 -23.08 1.75 -14.87
CA ILE A 30 -23.08 2.41 -13.55
C ILE A 30 -23.61 3.84 -13.70
N ILE A 31 -23.10 4.60 -14.67
CA ILE A 31 -23.52 5.97 -14.93
C ILE A 31 -25.01 6.05 -15.28
N GLU A 32 -25.50 5.16 -16.15
CA GLU A 32 -26.93 5.06 -16.48
C GLU A 32 -27.79 4.76 -15.27
N SER A 33 -27.35 3.85 -14.37
CA SER A 33 -28.07 3.56 -13.14
C SER A 33 -28.17 4.80 -12.23
N VAL A 34 -27.08 5.57 -12.07
CA VAL A 34 -27.10 6.83 -11.30
C VAL A 34 -28.04 7.87 -11.94
N LEU A 35 -28.00 8.00 -13.27
CA LEU A 35 -28.91 8.91 -14.01
C LEU A 35 -30.39 8.50 -13.88
N ASN A 36 -30.66 7.22 -13.67
CA ASN A 36 -32.01 6.67 -13.40
C ASN A 36 -32.41 6.73 -11.93
N HIS A 37 -31.65 7.43 -11.08
CA HIS A 37 -31.89 7.59 -9.64
C HIS A 37 -31.87 6.25 -8.86
N GLU A 38 -31.02 5.31 -9.26
CA GLU A 38 -30.87 4.02 -8.59
C GLU A 38 -29.68 4.03 -7.63
N ASP A 39 -29.83 3.42 -6.45
CA ASP A 39 -28.72 3.21 -5.53
C ASP A 39 -27.73 2.21 -6.12
N CYS A 40 -26.43 2.58 -6.08
CA CYS A 40 -25.35 1.79 -6.67
C CYS A 40 -24.24 1.50 -5.67
N PHE A 41 -23.82 0.24 -5.58
CA PHE A 41 -22.60 -0.14 -4.88
C PHE A 41 -21.53 -0.61 -5.89
N VAL A 42 -20.44 0.14 -5.96
CA VAL A 42 -19.43 -0.01 -7.01
C VAL A 42 -18.10 -0.43 -6.42
N ILE A 43 -17.60 -1.56 -6.88
CA ILE A 43 -16.28 -2.10 -6.52
C ILE A 43 -15.44 -2.15 -7.79
N MET A 44 -14.46 -1.25 -7.87
CA MET A 44 -13.57 -1.12 -9.02
C MET A 44 -12.14 -0.87 -8.55
N PRO A 45 -11.13 -1.56 -9.11
CA PRO A 45 -9.73 -1.37 -8.73
C PRO A 45 -9.26 0.06 -8.93
N THR A 46 -8.16 0.44 -8.25
CA THR A 46 -7.48 1.71 -8.51
C THR A 46 -7.06 1.81 -9.97
N GLY A 47 -7.21 2.99 -10.57
CA GLY A 47 -6.91 3.22 -11.99
C GLY A 47 -8.02 2.79 -12.97
N ALA A 48 -9.10 2.15 -12.51
CA ALA A 48 -10.23 1.78 -13.38
C ALA A 48 -11.20 2.95 -13.67
N GLY A 49 -10.93 4.15 -13.15
CA GLY A 49 -11.73 5.34 -13.42
C GLY A 49 -13.02 5.44 -12.59
N LYS A 50 -12.98 5.03 -11.31
CA LYS A 50 -14.12 5.15 -10.36
C LYS A 50 -14.74 6.53 -10.31
N SER A 51 -13.91 7.59 -10.30
CA SER A 51 -14.39 8.96 -10.16
C SER A 51 -15.33 9.37 -11.28
N LEU A 52 -15.11 8.87 -12.50
CA LEU A 52 -15.98 9.14 -13.66
C LEU A 52 -17.42 8.67 -13.42
N CYS A 53 -17.61 7.59 -12.64
CA CYS A 53 -18.93 7.03 -12.36
C CYS A 53 -19.85 7.97 -11.57
N TYR A 54 -19.29 8.94 -10.86
CA TYR A 54 -20.08 9.98 -10.19
C TYR A 54 -19.86 11.38 -10.80
N GLN A 55 -18.69 11.65 -11.39
CA GLN A 55 -18.41 12.95 -11.99
C GLN A 55 -19.27 13.24 -13.22
N LEU A 56 -19.38 12.28 -14.13
CA LEU A 56 -20.17 12.46 -15.33
C LEU A 56 -21.69 12.63 -15.04
N PRO A 57 -22.33 11.78 -14.22
CA PRO A 57 -23.73 12.02 -13.83
C PRO A 57 -23.94 13.37 -13.15
N ALA A 58 -23.02 13.80 -12.27
CA ALA A 58 -23.12 15.10 -11.62
C ALA A 58 -23.15 16.28 -12.62
N LEU A 59 -22.37 16.17 -13.70
CA LEU A 59 -22.37 17.18 -14.77
C LEU A 59 -23.64 17.15 -15.62
N MET A 60 -24.30 15.99 -15.75
CA MET A 60 -25.50 15.79 -16.56
C MET A 60 -26.80 16.12 -15.82
N MET A 61 -26.87 15.86 -14.51
CA MET A 61 -28.09 16.02 -13.70
C MET A 61 -28.32 17.47 -13.25
N PRO A 62 -29.57 17.88 -12.97
CA PRO A 62 -29.87 19.11 -12.25
C PRO A 62 -29.33 19.02 -10.81
N GLY A 63 -29.12 20.19 -10.18
CA GLY A 63 -28.64 20.27 -8.80
C GLY A 63 -27.12 20.00 -8.65
N THR A 64 -26.71 19.80 -7.42
CA THR A 64 -25.31 19.53 -7.00
C THR A 64 -25.18 18.13 -6.44
N ALA A 65 -24.21 17.35 -6.92
CA ALA A 65 -23.83 16.07 -6.30
C ALA A 65 -22.93 16.32 -5.09
N ILE A 66 -23.21 15.65 -3.99
CA ILE A 66 -22.40 15.70 -2.77
C ILE A 66 -21.48 14.49 -2.74
N ILE A 67 -20.17 14.72 -2.76
CA ILE A 67 -19.16 13.66 -2.74
C ILE A 67 -18.49 13.62 -1.37
N ILE A 68 -18.78 12.57 -0.59
CA ILE A 68 -18.18 12.35 0.72
C ILE A 68 -16.86 11.63 0.53
N SER A 69 -15.75 12.26 0.94
CA SER A 69 -14.40 11.75 0.76
C SER A 69 -13.58 11.88 2.06
N PRO A 70 -12.67 10.94 2.36
CA PRO A 70 -11.99 10.90 3.65
C PRO A 70 -10.81 11.85 3.79
N LEU A 71 -10.29 12.40 2.70
CA LEU A 71 -9.03 13.15 2.69
C LEU A 71 -9.09 14.48 1.96
N ILE A 72 -8.60 15.52 2.63
CA ILE A 72 -8.53 16.89 2.10
C ILE A 72 -7.70 16.96 0.81
N ALA A 73 -6.53 16.29 0.77
CA ALA A 73 -5.67 16.29 -0.40
C ALA A 73 -6.34 15.62 -1.62
N LEU A 74 -7.07 14.52 -1.40
CA LEU A 74 -7.82 13.84 -2.46
C LEU A 74 -8.91 14.75 -3.03
N MET A 75 -9.70 15.41 -2.15
CA MET A 75 -10.74 16.34 -2.56
C MET A 75 -10.17 17.46 -3.44
N LYS A 76 -9.05 18.08 -3.02
CA LYS A 76 -8.40 19.13 -3.78
C LYS A 76 -8.01 18.65 -5.17
N ASN A 77 -7.30 17.50 -5.27
CA ASN A 77 -6.87 16.96 -6.55
C ASN A 77 -8.05 16.64 -7.48
N GLN A 78 -9.15 16.11 -6.94
CA GLN A 78 -10.36 15.82 -7.72
C GLN A 78 -11.03 17.12 -8.22
N VAL A 79 -11.14 18.14 -7.37
CA VAL A 79 -11.68 19.45 -7.75
C VAL A 79 -10.81 20.12 -8.81
N ASP A 80 -9.49 20.15 -8.62
CA ASP A 80 -8.56 20.75 -9.59
C ASP A 80 -8.63 20.02 -10.94
N SER A 81 -8.75 18.69 -10.93
CA SER A 81 -8.93 17.89 -12.15
C SER A 81 -10.21 18.24 -12.90
N ILE A 82 -11.34 18.31 -12.20
CA ILE A 82 -12.65 18.67 -12.83
C ILE A 82 -12.64 20.09 -13.36
N ARG A 83 -12.05 21.04 -12.64
CA ARG A 83 -11.91 22.43 -13.11
C ARG A 83 -11.08 22.51 -14.39
N GLY A 84 -10.08 21.63 -14.55
CA GLY A 84 -9.28 21.55 -15.78
C GLY A 84 -10.08 21.15 -17.04
N PHE A 85 -11.22 20.49 -16.88
CA PHE A 85 -12.14 20.15 -17.98
C PHE A 85 -13.26 21.18 -18.17
N GLY A 86 -13.52 22.04 -17.18
CA GLY A 86 -14.59 23.02 -17.20
C GLY A 86 -14.16 24.41 -17.71
N GLU A 87 -15.10 25.17 -18.25
CA GLU A 87 -14.88 26.59 -18.63
C GLU A 87 -14.82 27.50 -17.39
N ASN A 88 -15.39 27.08 -16.26
CA ASN A 88 -15.51 27.86 -15.03
C ASN A 88 -15.04 27.06 -13.79
N ASP A 89 -14.26 27.72 -12.94
CA ASP A 89 -13.76 27.13 -11.67
C ASP A 89 -14.89 26.81 -10.67
N ASN A 90 -16.08 27.39 -10.84
CA ASN A 90 -17.22 27.21 -9.92
C ASN A 90 -17.95 25.88 -10.09
N ILE A 91 -17.60 25.10 -11.13
CA ILE A 91 -18.24 23.81 -11.42
C ILE A 91 -18.04 22.77 -10.31
N ALA A 92 -16.92 22.84 -9.59
CA ALA A 92 -16.59 21.95 -8.49
C ALA A 92 -15.94 22.72 -7.32
N HIS A 93 -16.36 22.39 -6.11
CA HIS A 93 -15.81 22.92 -4.87
C HIS A 93 -15.53 21.81 -3.85
N PHE A 94 -14.74 22.11 -2.84
CA PHE A 94 -14.65 21.30 -1.64
C PHE A 94 -14.98 22.12 -0.40
N LEU A 95 -15.48 21.45 0.63
CA LEU A 95 -15.80 22.06 1.92
C LEU A 95 -15.19 21.23 3.04
N ASN A 96 -14.17 21.75 3.69
CA ASN A 96 -13.45 21.09 4.77
C ASN A 96 -12.84 22.11 5.75
N SER A 97 -12.09 21.63 6.74
CA SER A 97 -11.51 22.47 7.81
C SER A 97 -10.34 23.36 7.38
N SER A 98 -9.83 23.23 6.16
CA SER A 98 -8.70 24.03 5.68
C SER A 98 -9.13 25.37 5.10
N LEU A 99 -10.41 25.55 4.79
CA LEU A 99 -10.93 26.78 4.17
C LEU A 99 -11.11 27.90 5.17
N SER A 100 -10.80 29.13 4.73
CA SER A 100 -11.14 30.36 5.43
C SER A 100 -12.65 30.65 5.37
N LYS A 101 -13.14 31.53 6.25
CA LYS A 101 -14.56 31.92 6.26
C LYS A 101 -15.00 32.54 4.94
N SER A 102 -14.16 33.37 4.30
CA SER A 102 -14.46 33.99 3.00
C SER A 102 -14.58 32.96 1.88
N GLU A 103 -13.73 31.92 1.88
CA GLU A 103 -13.82 30.83 0.91
C GLU A 103 -15.09 29.99 1.12
N ILE A 104 -15.45 29.71 2.37
CA ILE A 104 -16.71 29.01 2.69
C ILE A 104 -17.92 29.80 2.18
N THR A 105 -17.94 31.13 2.39
CA THR A 105 -19.02 32.00 1.88
C THR A 105 -19.09 31.94 0.37
N ARG A 106 -17.95 32.06 -0.33
CA ARG A 106 -17.91 31.96 -1.80
C ARG A 106 -18.46 30.62 -2.29
N VAL A 107 -18.08 29.50 -1.66
CA VAL A 107 -18.60 28.16 -2.01
C VAL A 107 -20.13 28.12 -1.86
N LYS A 108 -20.66 28.64 -0.75
CA LYS A 108 -22.12 28.71 -0.52
C LYS A 108 -22.84 29.58 -1.55
N ASP A 109 -22.27 30.71 -1.91
CA ASP A 109 -22.84 31.63 -2.90
C ASP A 109 -22.88 30.99 -4.30
N ASP A 110 -21.78 30.32 -4.73
CA ASP A 110 -21.72 29.65 -6.01
C ASP A 110 -22.71 28.45 -6.08
N MET A 111 -22.89 27.74 -4.99
CA MET A 111 -23.89 26.65 -4.90
C MET A 111 -25.32 27.20 -4.92
N GLY A 112 -25.59 28.25 -4.15
CA GLY A 112 -26.90 28.91 -4.13
C GLY A 112 -27.30 29.52 -5.49
N ALA A 113 -26.31 29.92 -6.29
CA ALA A 113 -26.50 30.36 -7.66
C ALA A 113 -26.70 29.20 -8.67
N GLY A 114 -26.57 27.94 -8.26
CA GLY A 114 -26.70 26.76 -9.12
C GLY A 114 -25.50 26.51 -10.05
N ASN A 115 -24.38 27.19 -9.83
CA ASN A 115 -23.17 27.05 -10.65
C ASN A 115 -22.35 25.81 -10.35
N THR A 116 -22.48 25.24 -9.13
CA THR A 116 -21.69 24.12 -8.65
C THR A 116 -22.38 22.79 -8.96
N LYS A 117 -21.67 21.89 -9.65
CA LYS A 117 -22.13 20.53 -9.97
C LYS A 117 -21.62 19.48 -9.00
N LEU A 118 -20.42 19.66 -8.44
CA LEU A 118 -19.81 18.75 -7.50
C LEU A 118 -19.33 19.48 -6.25
N LEU A 119 -19.79 19.03 -5.09
CA LEU A 119 -19.27 19.47 -3.80
C LEU A 119 -18.62 18.30 -3.08
N TYR A 120 -17.30 18.36 -2.88
CA TYR A 120 -16.57 17.40 -2.08
C TYR A 120 -16.59 17.82 -0.61
N VAL A 121 -16.98 16.91 0.28
CA VAL A 121 -17.09 17.19 1.71
C VAL A 121 -16.42 16.11 2.55
N ALA A 122 -15.80 16.53 3.67
CA ALA A 122 -15.33 15.59 4.68
C ALA A 122 -16.52 15.18 5.59
N PRO A 123 -16.58 13.93 6.08
CA PRO A 123 -17.64 13.49 6.98
C PRO A 123 -17.80 14.38 8.22
N GLU A 124 -16.68 14.92 8.74
CA GLU A 124 -16.68 15.81 9.89
C GLU A 124 -17.38 17.14 9.62
N THR A 125 -17.37 17.58 8.36
CA THR A 125 -18.04 18.82 7.93
C THR A 125 -19.55 18.65 7.92
N LEU A 126 -20.05 17.45 7.61
CA LEU A 126 -21.48 17.12 7.63
C LEU A 126 -22.06 17.01 9.05
N LYS A 127 -21.24 17.06 10.12
CA LYS A 127 -21.71 17.12 11.51
C LYS A 127 -22.15 18.54 11.94
N LYS A 128 -21.75 19.57 11.17
CA LYS A 128 -22.06 20.97 11.50
C LYS A 128 -23.49 21.29 11.10
N GLU A 129 -24.31 21.72 12.05
CA GLU A 129 -25.71 22.06 11.85
C GLU A 129 -25.89 23.12 10.75
N GLU A 130 -25.03 24.15 10.74
CA GLU A 130 -25.01 25.18 9.69
C GLU A 130 -24.78 24.60 8.28
N THR A 131 -23.98 23.54 8.15
CA THR A 131 -23.74 22.87 6.87
C THR A 131 -24.96 22.07 6.44
N ILE A 132 -25.57 21.34 7.37
CA ILE A 132 -26.79 20.56 7.10
C ILE A 132 -27.93 21.48 6.65
N GLU A 133 -28.19 22.57 7.38
CA GLU A 133 -29.24 23.54 7.05
C GLU A 133 -29.00 24.20 5.67
N PHE A 134 -27.74 24.51 5.35
CA PHE A 134 -27.40 25.02 4.03
C PHE A 134 -27.68 23.97 2.93
N LEU A 135 -27.26 22.71 3.13
CA LEU A 135 -27.47 21.65 2.14
C LEU A 135 -28.94 21.32 1.92
N LYS A 136 -29.80 21.49 2.94
CA LYS A 136 -31.27 21.39 2.79
C LYS A 136 -31.87 22.47 1.91
N SER A 137 -31.21 23.63 1.79
CA SER A 137 -31.73 24.78 1.02
C SER A 137 -31.41 24.70 -0.47
N ILE A 138 -30.64 23.74 -0.93
CA ILE A 138 -30.23 23.60 -2.34
C ILE A 138 -30.76 22.30 -2.95
N GLU A 139 -30.82 22.27 -4.30
CA GLU A 139 -31.14 21.04 -5.03
C GLU A 139 -29.94 20.09 -5.06
N ILE A 140 -30.09 18.90 -4.50
CA ILE A 140 -29.07 17.84 -4.49
C ILE A 140 -29.47 16.77 -5.49
N SER A 141 -28.57 16.42 -6.43
CA SER A 141 -28.82 15.41 -7.46
C SER A 141 -28.67 13.99 -6.90
N PHE A 142 -27.61 13.70 -6.18
CA PHE A 142 -27.30 12.43 -5.51
C PHE A 142 -26.16 12.61 -4.52
N VAL A 143 -25.87 11.55 -3.73
CA VAL A 143 -24.72 11.49 -2.84
C VAL A 143 -23.78 10.38 -3.30
N ALA A 144 -22.49 10.70 -3.47
CA ALA A 144 -21.44 9.74 -3.70
C ALA A 144 -20.60 9.55 -2.42
N ILE A 145 -20.36 8.30 -2.03
CA ILE A 145 -19.52 7.94 -0.89
C ILE A 145 -18.25 7.30 -1.44
N ASP A 146 -17.21 8.11 -1.55
CA ASP A 146 -15.90 7.64 -2.02
C ASP A 146 -15.14 6.95 -0.87
N GLU A 147 -14.28 5.99 -1.23
CA GLU A 147 -13.55 5.14 -0.28
C GLU A 147 -14.49 4.51 0.78
N ALA A 148 -15.62 3.98 0.34
CA ALA A 148 -16.67 3.44 1.21
C ALA A 148 -16.18 2.32 2.17
N HIS A 149 -15.03 1.69 1.89
CA HIS A 149 -14.39 0.72 2.78
C HIS A 149 -14.05 1.31 4.17
N CYS A 150 -13.92 2.64 4.28
CA CYS A 150 -13.68 3.33 5.55
C CYS A 150 -14.81 3.12 6.58
N ILE A 151 -15.98 2.61 6.17
CA ILE A 151 -17.10 2.33 7.07
C ILE A 151 -16.90 1.07 7.92
N SER A 152 -16.07 0.13 7.45
CA SER A 152 -15.89 -1.19 8.05
C SER A 152 -14.68 -1.24 8.99
N GLU A 153 -14.86 -1.79 10.18
CA GLU A 153 -13.78 -2.09 11.13
C GLU A 153 -12.81 -3.16 10.59
N TRP A 154 -13.28 -3.96 9.64
CA TRP A 154 -12.49 -4.97 8.93
C TRP A 154 -11.72 -4.40 7.75
N GLY A 155 -11.93 -3.13 7.43
CA GLY A 155 -11.17 -2.41 6.40
C GLY A 155 -9.84 -1.88 6.94
N HIS A 156 -8.88 -1.70 6.06
CA HIS A 156 -7.52 -1.23 6.41
C HIS A 156 -7.44 0.25 6.84
N ASP A 157 -8.48 1.07 6.59
CA ASP A 157 -8.58 2.50 6.97
C ASP A 157 -9.96 2.81 7.58
N PHE A 158 -10.29 2.14 8.67
CA PHE A 158 -11.55 2.37 9.36
C PHE A 158 -11.64 3.79 9.91
N ARG A 159 -12.79 4.45 9.66
CA ARG A 159 -13.12 5.79 10.15
C ARG A 159 -14.50 5.80 10.79
N PRO A 160 -14.59 6.00 12.11
CA PRO A 160 -15.88 5.98 12.83
C PRO A 160 -16.92 6.95 12.27
N GLU A 161 -16.48 8.07 11.69
CA GLU A 161 -17.34 9.08 11.07
C GLU A 161 -18.15 8.52 9.90
N TYR A 162 -17.60 7.57 9.13
CA TYR A 162 -18.28 6.94 8.00
C TYR A 162 -19.53 6.16 8.42
N ARG A 163 -19.58 5.63 9.62
CA ARG A 163 -20.78 4.93 10.14
C ARG A 163 -22.00 5.82 10.34
N ARG A 164 -21.77 7.14 10.43
CA ARG A 164 -22.85 8.12 10.60
C ARG A 164 -23.37 8.69 9.28
N ILE A 165 -22.72 8.40 8.16
CA ILE A 165 -23.04 8.99 6.85
C ILE A 165 -24.50 8.74 6.47
N LYS A 166 -25.02 7.53 6.64
CA LYS A 166 -26.42 7.22 6.36
C LYS A 166 -27.40 8.14 7.08
N GLN A 167 -27.17 8.39 8.38
CA GLN A 167 -28.03 9.28 9.16
C GLN A 167 -27.88 10.72 8.68
N MET A 168 -26.67 11.19 8.43
CA MET A 168 -26.39 12.55 7.96
C MET A 168 -27.08 12.83 6.60
N ILE A 169 -27.06 11.85 5.67
CA ILE A 169 -27.74 11.98 4.37
C ILE A 169 -29.25 12.10 4.56
N LYS A 170 -29.84 11.22 5.39
CA LYS A 170 -31.27 11.30 5.70
C LYS A 170 -31.69 12.62 6.32
N ASP A 171 -30.83 13.22 7.12
CA ASP A 171 -31.07 14.53 7.75
C ASP A 171 -31.02 15.67 6.72
N ILE A 172 -30.40 15.47 5.57
CA ILE A 172 -30.28 16.46 4.49
C ILE A 172 -31.42 16.30 3.48
N ASN A 173 -31.49 15.16 2.80
CA ASN A 173 -32.50 14.86 1.79
C ASN A 173 -32.52 13.36 1.45
N ASP A 174 -33.66 12.87 0.94
CA ASP A 174 -33.80 11.49 0.43
C ASP A 174 -33.45 11.47 -1.06
N VAL A 175 -32.15 11.26 -1.34
CA VAL A 175 -31.58 11.24 -2.70
C VAL A 175 -30.83 9.94 -2.95
N PRO A 176 -30.67 9.52 -4.23
CA PRO A 176 -29.92 8.32 -4.58
C PRO A 176 -28.49 8.35 -4.05
N MET A 177 -27.96 7.17 -3.72
CA MET A 177 -26.59 7.02 -3.24
C MET A 177 -25.78 6.15 -4.18
N ILE A 178 -24.53 6.54 -4.43
CA ILE A 178 -23.50 5.69 -5.03
C ILE A 178 -22.34 5.52 -4.05
N ALA A 179 -22.10 4.30 -3.59
CA ALA A 179 -20.95 3.96 -2.75
C ALA A 179 -19.87 3.32 -3.60
N LEU A 180 -18.64 3.83 -3.50
CA LEU A 180 -17.51 3.37 -4.33
C LEU A 180 -16.32 2.98 -3.46
N THR A 181 -15.65 1.90 -3.84
CA THR A 181 -14.37 1.49 -3.23
C THR A 181 -13.48 0.77 -4.22
N ALA A 182 -12.17 0.83 -3.98
CA ALA A 182 -11.19 0.06 -4.73
C ALA A 182 -10.87 -1.29 -4.08
N THR A 183 -11.05 -1.39 -2.79
CA THR A 183 -10.61 -2.51 -1.96
C THR A 183 -11.72 -2.89 -0.99
N ALA A 184 -12.32 -4.04 -1.19
CA ALA A 184 -13.31 -4.58 -0.27
C ALA A 184 -13.34 -6.10 -0.37
N THR A 185 -12.94 -6.78 0.71
CA THR A 185 -13.19 -8.21 0.89
C THR A 185 -14.69 -8.48 0.99
N PRO A 186 -15.17 -9.73 0.81
CA PRO A 186 -16.60 -10.04 0.93
C PRO A 186 -17.22 -9.55 2.24
N LYS A 187 -16.47 -9.61 3.35
CA LYS A 187 -16.91 -9.08 4.65
C LYS A 187 -17.09 -7.57 4.63
N VAL A 188 -16.09 -6.84 4.11
CA VAL A 188 -16.15 -5.37 3.98
C VAL A 188 -17.29 -4.95 3.07
N GLN A 189 -17.56 -5.68 1.98
CA GLN A 189 -18.71 -5.44 1.08
C GLN A 189 -20.04 -5.53 1.84
N SER A 190 -20.23 -6.60 2.61
CA SER A 190 -21.42 -6.78 3.44
C SER A 190 -21.60 -5.67 4.47
N ASP A 191 -20.52 -5.26 5.13
CA ASP A 191 -20.55 -4.17 6.11
C ASP A 191 -20.91 -2.81 5.48
N ILE A 192 -20.39 -2.51 4.28
CA ILE A 192 -20.74 -1.29 3.54
C ILE A 192 -22.25 -1.27 3.27
N GLN A 193 -22.78 -2.33 2.65
CA GLN A 193 -24.20 -2.41 2.32
C GLN A 193 -25.10 -2.29 3.55
N LYS A 194 -24.76 -2.98 4.63
CA LYS A 194 -25.52 -2.96 5.89
C LYS A 194 -25.51 -1.55 6.54
N ASN A 195 -24.33 -0.95 6.70
CA ASN A 195 -24.21 0.33 7.39
C ASN A 195 -24.81 1.49 6.59
N LEU A 196 -24.72 1.45 5.25
CA LEU A 196 -25.35 2.45 4.38
C LEU A 196 -26.84 2.14 4.10
N GLY A 197 -27.32 0.93 4.44
CA GLY A 197 -28.68 0.49 4.16
C GLY A 197 -28.94 0.30 2.67
N MET A 198 -27.93 -0.17 1.95
CA MET A 198 -27.92 -0.39 0.50
C MET A 198 -28.10 -1.88 0.15
N SER A 199 -28.94 -2.60 0.90
CA SER A 199 -29.19 -4.04 0.65
C SER A 199 -29.81 -4.30 -0.72
N ASP A 200 -30.62 -3.37 -1.21
CA ASP A 200 -31.33 -3.46 -2.49
C ASP A 200 -30.62 -2.71 -3.62
N ALA A 201 -29.46 -2.11 -3.34
CA ALA A 201 -28.68 -1.38 -4.34
C ALA A 201 -28.14 -2.29 -5.44
N LYS A 202 -28.03 -1.76 -6.65
CA LYS A 202 -27.34 -2.46 -7.74
C LYS A 202 -25.86 -2.58 -7.43
N VAL A 203 -25.33 -3.80 -7.45
CA VAL A 203 -23.92 -4.09 -7.16
C VAL A 203 -23.15 -4.29 -8.45
N PHE A 204 -22.14 -3.46 -8.65
CA PHE A 204 -21.23 -3.54 -9.79
C PHE A 204 -19.83 -3.93 -9.30
N LYS A 205 -19.36 -5.09 -9.71
CA LYS A 205 -18.01 -5.58 -9.39
C LYS A 205 -17.17 -5.67 -10.66
N SER A 206 -16.05 -4.99 -10.66
CA SER A 206 -14.98 -5.22 -11.63
C SER A 206 -13.95 -6.17 -11.03
N SER A 207 -13.27 -6.93 -11.89
CA SER A 207 -12.18 -7.80 -11.41
C SER A 207 -11.08 -6.98 -10.73
N PHE A 208 -10.55 -7.52 -9.64
CA PHE A 208 -9.36 -6.99 -8.97
C PHE A 208 -8.06 -7.28 -9.74
N ASN A 209 -8.15 -8.06 -10.81
CA ASN A 209 -6.97 -8.46 -11.58
C ASN A 209 -6.37 -7.30 -12.37
N ARG A 210 -5.20 -6.85 -11.96
CA ARG A 210 -4.37 -5.88 -12.68
C ARG A 210 -3.34 -6.62 -13.54
N THR A 211 -3.74 -7.00 -14.74
CA THR A 211 -2.95 -7.86 -15.65
C THR A 211 -1.58 -7.29 -16.00
N ASN A 212 -1.44 -5.97 -15.96
CA ASN A 212 -0.21 -5.24 -16.26
C ASN A 212 0.77 -5.08 -15.08
N LEU A 213 0.45 -5.60 -13.89
CA LEU A 213 1.34 -5.52 -12.73
C LEU A 213 2.09 -6.84 -12.52
N TYR A 214 3.40 -6.75 -12.38
CA TYR A 214 4.26 -7.88 -11.98
C TYR A 214 4.45 -7.87 -10.46
N TYR A 215 4.22 -9.01 -9.80
CA TYR A 215 4.36 -9.14 -8.34
C TYR A 215 5.57 -10.01 -7.99
N GLU A 216 6.43 -9.49 -7.12
CA GLU A 216 7.62 -10.20 -6.65
C GLU A 216 7.81 -10.01 -5.15
N VAL A 217 8.15 -11.10 -4.44
CA VAL A 217 8.57 -11.07 -3.03
C VAL A 217 10.03 -11.47 -2.94
N LYS A 218 10.85 -10.58 -2.40
CA LYS A 218 12.29 -10.77 -2.19
C LYS A 218 12.61 -10.95 -0.71
N PRO A 219 13.60 -11.78 -0.36
CA PRO A 219 14.06 -11.88 1.03
C PRO A 219 14.66 -10.53 1.46
N LYS A 220 14.25 -10.03 2.62
CA LYS A 220 14.82 -8.87 3.27
C LYS A 220 15.98 -9.34 4.16
N GLY A 221 17.17 -9.39 3.58
CA GLY A 221 18.40 -9.75 4.27
C GLY A 221 19.00 -8.55 5.03
N SER A 222 20.32 -8.36 4.98
CA SER A 222 20.95 -7.19 5.60
C SER A 222 20.51 -5.88 4.95
N LYS A 223 20.55 -4.80 5.72
CA LYS A 223 20.21 -3.43 5.29
C LYS A 223 20.90 -3.04 3.99
N GLU A 224 22.17 -3.36 3.89
CA GLU A 224 23.02 -3.09 2.72
C GLU A 224 22.55 -3.84 1.48
N ARG A 225 22.27 -5.13 1.63
CA ARG A 225 21.79 -5.94 0.52
C ARG A 225 20.48 -5.39 -0.03
N VAL A 226 19.54 -5.03 0.86
CA VAL A 226 18.27 -4.43 0.45
C VAL A 226 18.48 -3.10 -0.26
N PHE A 227 19.40 -2.24 0.25
CA PHE A 227 19.72 -0.97 -0.40
C PHE A 227 20.35 -1.17 -1.77
N LYS A 228 21.32 -2.08 -1.91
CA LYS A 228 21.92 -2.44 -3.20
C LYS A 228 20.89 -2.96 -4.19
N ASP A 229 20.01 -3.83 -3.74
CA ASP A 229 18.93 -4.36 -4.57
C ASP A 229 18.00 -3.25 -5.05
N ILE A 230 17.57 -2.34 -4.16
CA ILE A 230 16.73 -1.19 -4.51
C ILE A 230 17.42 -0.28 -5.52
N ILE A 231 18.68 0.09 -5.28
CA ILE A 231 19.47 0.92 -6.22
C ILE A 231 19.56 0.23 -7.58
N SER A 232 19.85 -1.07 -7.61
CA SER A 232 19.94 -1.86 -8.86
C SER A 232 18.61 -1.87 -9.60
N ILE A 233 17.49 -2.08 -8.87
CA ILE A 233 16.13 -2.06 -9.43
C ILE A 233 15.83 -0.71 -10.08
N ILE A 234 16.16 0.40 -9.41
CA ILE A 234 15.91 1.75 -9.92
C ILE A 234 16.83 2.07 -11.11
N LYS A 235 18.12 1.74 -11.03
CA LYS A 235 19.08 1.97 -12.13
C LYS A 235 18.70 1.19 -13.39
N ALA A 236 18.16 -0.01 -13.27
CA ALA A 236 17.61 -0.77 -14.39
C ALA A 236 16.37 -0.09 -15.03
N ARG A 237 15.77 0.89 -14.33
CA ARG A 237 14.57 1.65 -14.75
C ARG A 237 14.83 3.15 -14.79
N THR A 238 16.03 3.55 -15.18
CA THR A 238 16.46 4.97 -15.25
C THR A 238 15.41 5.82 -15.97
N GLY A 239 15.08 6.98 -15.39
CA GLY A 239 14.07 7.91 -15.90
C GLY A 239 12.62 7.45 -15.74
N LYS A 240 12.35 6.37 -15.00
CA LYS A 240 11.00 5.91 -14.69
C LYS A 240 10.58 6.34 -13.30
N SER A 241 9.31 6.75 -13.15
CA SER A 241 8.74 7.13 -11.86
C SER A 241 8.47 5.91 -10.98
N GLY A 242 8.78 6.02 -9.69
CA GLY A 242 8.54 4.96 -8.71
C GLY A 242 8.30 5.45 -7.30
N ILE A 243 7.68 4.58 -6.50
CA ILE A 243 7.34 4.85 -5.10
C ILE A 243 7.96 3.74 -4.23
N ILE A 244 8.58 4.12 -3.11
CA ILE A 244 9.14 3.18 -2.14
C ILE A 244 8.44 3.41 -0.80
N TYR A 245 7.77 2.38 -0.28
CA TYR A 245 7.07 2.45 1.00
C TYR A 245 7.93 1.91 2.13
N CYS A 246 8.03 2.69 3.22
CA CYS A 246 8.70 2.34 4.46
C CYS A 246 7.76 2.55 5.65
N LEU A 247 7.96 1.78 6.72
CA LEU A 247 7.13 1.84 7.93
C LEU A 247 7.41 3.08 8.77
N SER A 248 8.69 3.48 8.89
CA SER A 248 9.13 4.56 9.76
C SER A 248 9.59 5.80 9.00
N ARG A 249 9.36 6.99 9.61
CA ARG A 249 9.83 8.29 9.09
C ARG A 249 11.35 8.32 8.94
N LYS A 250 12.07 7.80 9.95
CA LYS A 250 13.53 7.71 9.94
C LYS A 250 14.02 6.93 8.73
N ARG A 251 13.41 5.76 8.43
CA ARG A 251 13.77 4.95 7.27
C ARG A 251 13.51 5.65 5.95
N VAL A 252 12.42 6.40 5.86
CA VAL A 252 12.11 7.21 4.67
C VAL A 252 13.22 8.22 4.39
N GLU A 253 13.66 8.95 5.40
CA GLU A 253 14.71 9.95 5.26
C GLU A 253 16.06 9.30 4.92
N GLU A 254 16.46 8.25 5.65
CA GLU A 254 17.71 7.51 5.40
C GLU A 254 17.77 6.95 3.97
N LEU A 255 16.69 6.31 3.50
CA LEU A 255 16.68 5.70 2.18
C LEU A 255 16.67 6.76 1.08
N ALA A 256 15.92 7.86 1.24
CA ALA A 256 15.93 8.96 0.28
C ALA A 256 17.32 9.61 0.17
N GLU A 257 18.01 9.82 1.30
CA GLU A 257 19.39 10.31 1.34
C GLU A 257 20.34 9.34 0.62
N MET A 258 20.25 8.04 0.94
CA MET A 258 21.09 7.01 0.32
C MET A 258 20.90 6.91 -1.20
N LEU A 259 19.67 7.00 -1.67
CA LEU A 259 19.36 7.00 -3.11
C LEU A 259 19.97 8.22 -3.79
N THR A 260 19.86 9.39 -3.18
CA THR A 260 20.42 10.64 -3.71
C THR A 260 21.96 10.57 -3.78
N LEU A 261 22.62 10.03 -2.75
CA LEU A 261 24.07 9.79 -2.73
C LEU A 261 24.54 8.84 -3.85
N ASN A 262 23.64 7.95 -4.30
CA ASN A 262 23.93 7.01 -5.39
C ASN A 262 23.41 7.47 -6.76
N GLY A 263 23.17 8.79 -6.92
CA GLY A 263 22.78 9.41 -8.19
C GLY A 263 21.33 9.20 -8.59
N VAL A 264 20.46 8.78 -7.64
CA VAL A 264 19.03 8.68 -7.86
C VAL A 264 18.33 9.87 -7.23
N LYS A 265 17.68 10.73 -8.02
CA LYS A 265 16.84 11.82 -7.49
C LYS A 265 15.65 11.22 -6.74
N ALA A 266 15.72 11.22 -5.41
CA ALA A 266 14.69 10.71 -4.52
C ALA A 266 14.34 11.74 -3.45
N LEU A 267 13.03 11.91 -3.17
CA LEU A 267 12.53 12.82 -2.15
C LEU A 267 11.74 12.06 -1.07
N PRO A 268 11.88 12.44 0.21
CA PRO A 268 11.13 11.84 1.31
C PRO A 268 9.71 12.39 1.38
N TYR A 269 8.75 11.54 1.81
CA TYR A 269 7.38 11.99 2.08
C TYR A 269 6.79 11.26 3.29
N HIS A 270 6.47 11.98 4.35
CA HIS A 270 5.80 11.45 5.54
C HIS A 270 5.10 12.56 6.34
N ALA A 271 4.19 12.20 7.23
CA ALA A 271 3.38 13.13 8.00
C ALA A 271 4.19 14.03 8.98
N GLY A 272 5.45 13.68 9.26
CA GLY A 272 6.35 14.49 10.11
C GLY A 272 7.00 15.67 9.40
N LEU A 273 6.97 15.71 8.06
CA LEU A 273 7.41 16.86 7.28
C LEU A 273 6.41 18.02 7.43
N ASP A 274 6.88 19.26 7.38
CA ASP A 274 6.00 20.42 7.33
C ASP A 274 5.14 20.42 6.04
N ALA A 275 4.02 21.15 6.09
CA ALA A 275 3.05 21.14 4.99
C ALA A 275 3.64 21.65 3.66
N LYS A 276 4.54 22.63 3.74
CA LYS A 276 5.16 23.25 2.56
C LYS A 276 6.12 22.29 1.87
N THR A 277 6.96 21.60 2.63
CA THR A 277 7.86 20.56 2.13
C THR A 277 7.08 19.38 1.53
N ARG A 278 5.97 18.96 2.17
CA ARG A 278 5.12 17.88 1.62
C ARG A 278 4.54 18.25 0.26
N VAL A 279 4.00 19.46 0.13
CA VAL A 279 3.45 19.95 -1.14
C VAL A 279 4.55 20.03 -2.19
N HIS A 280 5.71 20.61 -1.85
CA HIS A 280 6.85 20.72 -2.78
C HIS A 280 7.32 19.36 -3.28
N ASN A 281 7.53 18.38 -2.39
CA ASN A 281 8.01 17.05 -2.78
C ASN A 281 6.97 16.29 -3.62
N GLN A 282 5.69 16.46 -3.33
CA GLN A 282 4.61 15.90 -4.13
C GLN A 282 4.57 16.53 -5.53
N ASP A 283 4.64 17.86 -5.62
CA ASP A 283 4.61 18.57 -6.89
C ASP A 283 5.84 18.22 -7.74
N ALA A 284 7.04 18.16 -7.14
CA ALA A 284 8.26 17.73 -7.83
C ALA A 284 8.14 16.32 -8.43
N PHE A 285 7.46 15.40 -7.74
CA PHE A 285 7.18 14.06 -8.28
C PHE A 285 6.15 14.08 -9.40
N LEU A 286 5.09 14.88 -9.28
CA LEU A 286 4.05 14.99 -10.31
C LEU A 286 4.57 15.68 -11.58
N MET A 287 5.45 16.70 -11.42
CA MET A 287 6.06 17.45 -12.52
C MET A 287 7.31 16.80 -13.10
N GLU A 288 7.69 15.60 -12.63
CA GLU A 288 8.86 14.83 -13.08
C GLU A 288 10.23 15.48 -12.77
N ASP A 289 10.26 16.48 -11.89
CA ASP A 289 11.49 17.02 -11.35
C ASP A 289 12.21 16.02 -10.45
N CYS A 290 11.45 15.06 -9.88
CA CYS A 290 11.91 13.93 -9.11
C CYS A 290 11.22 12.65 -9.60
N HIS A 291 11.98 11.57 -9.81
CA HIS A 291 11.45 10.32 -10.31
C HIS A 291 11.11 9.31 -9.21
N VAL A 292 11.64 9.45 -8.00
CA VAL A 292 11.44 8.50 -6.91
C VAL A 292 10.96 9.21 -5.65
N ILE A 293 9.84 8.75 -5.11
CA ILE A 293 9.40 9.14 -3.77
C ILE A 293 9.64 7.98 -2.80
N VAL A 294 10.32 8.26 -1.69
CA VAL A 294 10.41 7.35 -0.55
C VAL A 294 9.42 7.83 0.50
N ALA A 295 8.48 6.98 0.90
CA ALA A 295 7.34 7.46 1.69
C ALA A 295 6.88 6.48 2.76
N THR A 296 6.19 7.00 3.77
CA THR A 296 5.25 6.21 4.57
C THR A 296 3.90 6.13 3.86
N ILE A 297 2.95 5.38 4.43
CA ILE A 297 1.55 5.33 3.96
C ILE A 297 0.89 6.72 3.83
N ALA A 298 1.50 7.77 4.38
CA ALA A 298 1.04 9.16 4.22
C ALA A 298 1.09 9.64 2.77
N PHE A 299 1.97 9.08 1.93
CA PHE A 299 1.98 9.25 0.47
C PHE A 299 1.04 8.21 -0.14
N GLY A 300 -0.24 8.42 0.10
CA GLY A 300 -1.26 7.42 -0.15
C GLY A 300 -2.41 7.97 -0.99
N MET A 301 -3.62 7.87 -0.45
CA MET A 301 -4.85 8.29 -1.11
C MET A 301 -4.72 9.73 -1.66
N GLY A 302 -5.07 9.91 -2.94
CA GLY A 302 -5.02 11.20 -3.61
C GLY A 302 -3.84 11.41 -4.58
N ILE A 303 -2.89 10.52 -4.65
CA ILE A 303 -1.83 10.57 -5.67
C ILE A 303 -2.33 9.87 -6.93
N ASP A 304 -2.47 10.64 -8.01
CA ASP A 304 -2.97 10.15 -9.30
C ASP A 304 -1.98 10.40 -10.44
N LYS A 305 -0.73 9.90 -10.27
CA LYS A 305 0.28 9.86 -11.33
C LYS A 305 0.10 8.56 -12.11
N PRO A 306 -0.25 8.61 -13.42
CA PRO A 306 -0.61 7.41 -14.18
C PRO A 306 0.59 6.52 -14.54
N ASP A 307 1.77 7.10 -14.70
CA ASP A 307 2.98 6.53 -15.27
C ASP A 307 4.00 6.02 -14.23
N VAL A 308 3.56 5.68 -13.02
CA VAL A 308 4.41 5.01 -12.03
C VAL A 308 4.76 3.60 -12.53
N ARG A 309 6.06 3.29 -12.66
CA ARG A 309 6.55 2.02 -13.23
C ARG A 309 6.96 1.00 -12.19
N PHE A 310 7.22 1.41 -10.96
CA PHE A 310 7.50 0.48 -9.88
C PHE A 310 6.98 1.00 -8.53
N VAL A 311 6.53 0.06 -7.72
CA VAL A 311 6.22 0.26 -6.31
C VAL A 311 7.01 -0.76 -5.51
N ILE A 312 7.85 -0.28 -4.61
CA ILE A 312 8.69 -1.11 -3.75
C ILE A 312 8.20 -0.97 -2.31
N HIS A 313 7.95 -2.09 -1.65
CA HIS A 313 7.73 -2.14 -0.21
C HIS A 313 9.04 -2.55 0.46
N PHE A 314 9.70 -1.60 1.10
CA PHE A 314 10.88 -1.85 1.92
C PHE A 314 10.52 -2.63 3.18
N ASP A 315 9.39 -2.32 3.78
CA ASP A 315 8.80 -3.00 4.92
C ASP A 315 7.46 -3.61 4.53
N VAL A 316 7.08 -4.69 5.24
CA VAL A 316 5.81 -5.37 5.01
C VAL A 316 4.63 -4.45 5.33
N PRO A 317 3.62 -4.34 4.46
CA PRO A 317 2.41 -3.57 4.75
C PRO A 317 1.55 -4.26 5.82
N LYS A 318 0.69 -3.49 6.47
CA LYS A 318 -0.15 -3.97 7.58
C LYS A 318 -1.26 -4.94 7.14
N SER A 319 -1.61 -4.94 5.86
CA SER A 319 -2.65 -5.79 5.30
C SER A 319 -2.49 -5.94 3.79
N LEU A 320 -3.11 -6.96 3.22
CA LEU A 320 -3.15 -7.16 1.76
C LEU A 320 -4.00 -6.10 1.05
N GLU A 321 -5.02 -5.51 1.70
CA GLU A 321 -5.75 -4.38 1.14
C GLU A 321 -4.84 -3.16 0.97
N GLY A 322 -4.05 -2.83 2.01
CA GLY A 322 -3.04 -1.77 1.94
C GLY A 322 -2.03 -2.04 0.83
N TYR A 323 -1.48 -3.25 0.79
CA TYR A 323 -0.58 -3.68 -0.27
C TYR A 323 -1.18 -3.51 -1.66
N TYR A 324 -2.42 -3.98 -1.86
CA TYR A 324 -3.12 -3.86 -3.14
C TYR A 324 -3.38 -2.40 -3.52
N GLN A 325 -3.77 -1.56 -2.57
CA GLN A 325 -4.00 -0.13 -2.79
C GLN A 325 -2.71 0.61 -3.17
N GLU A 326 -1.60 0.28 -2.49
CA GLU A 326 -0.28 0.88 -2.71
C GLU A 326 0.34 0.41 -4.03
N THR A 327 0.33 -0.89 -4.32
CA THR A 327 0.77 -1.44 -5.61
C THR A 327 -0.11 -0.99 -6.78
N GLY A 328 -1.41 -0.77 -6.53
CA GLY A 328 -2.36 -0.25 -7.51
C GLY A 328 -2.04 1.16 -8.03
N ARG A 329 -1.03 1.85 -7.47
CA ARG A 329 -0.51 3.12 -8.00
C ARG A 329 0.33 2.92 -9.24
N ALA A 330 0.95 1.74 -9.40
CA ALA A 330 1.71 1.42 -10.60
C ALA A 330 0.80 1.19 -11.81
N GLY A 331 1.26 1.61 -12.98
CA GLY A 331 0.65 1.28 -14.27
C GLY A 331 -0.81 1.67 -14.43
N ARG A 332 -1.25 2.82 -13.92
CA ARG A 332 -2.65 3.28 -14.09
C ARG A 332 -3.00 3.63 -15.53
N ASP A 333 -2.00 3.93 -16.33
CA ASP A 333 -2.09 4.15 -17.78
C ASP A 333 -2.21 2.85 -18.59
N GLY A 334 -2.15 1.68 -17.94
CA GLY A 334 -2.24 0.36 -18.56
C GLY A 334 -0.90 -0.25 -18.98
N PHE A 335 0.20 0.51 -18.89
CA PHE A 335 1.54 -0.05 -19.13
C PHE A 335 2.03 -0.86 -17.93
N GLU A 336 3.03 -1.72 -18.16
CA GLU A 336 3.58 -2.60 -17.13
C GLU A 336 4.15 -1.82 -15.94
N GLY A 337 3.97 -2.40 -14.76
CA GLY A 337 4.52 -1.90 -13.50
C GLY A 337 4.98 -3.04 -12.59
N ASP A 338 6.10 -2.82 -11.91
CA ASP A 338 6.67 -3.80 -10.99
C ASP A 338 6.25 -3.50 -9.55
N CYS A 339 5.78 -4.53 -8.84
CA CYS A 339 5.38 -4.48 -7.45
C CYS A 339 6.28 -5.41 -6.65
N ILE A 340 7.27 -4.86 -5.94
CA ILE A 340 8.31 -5.61 -5.26
C ILE A 340 8.16 -5.44 -3.76
N LEU A 341 8.03 -6.56 -3.04
CA LEU A 341 7.95 -6.60 -1.58
C LEU A 341 9.22 -7.23 -1.02
N PHE A 342 9.94 -6.52 -0.15
CA PHE A 342 10.98 -7.11 0.69
C PHE A 342 10.33 -7.67 1.96
N TYR A 343 10.54 -8.96 2.22
CA TYR A 343 9.91 -9.67 3.32
C TYR A 343 10.93 -10.25 4.30
N ASN A 344 10.70 -10.00 5.58
CA ASN A 344 11.35 -10.69 6.70
C ASN A 344 10.31 -10.94 7.80
N PRO A 345 10.29 -12.13 8.43
CA PRO A 345 9.38 -12.40 9.54
C PRO A 345 9.47 -11.40 10.70
N SER A 346 10.63 -10.78 10.92
CA SER A 346 10.80 -9.74 11.95
C SER A 346 9.93 -8.49 11.71
N ASP A 347 9.59 -8.18 10.46
CA ASP A 347 8.69 -7.06 10.16
C ASP A 347 7.28 -7.32 10.71
N ILE A 348 6.83 -8.59 10.70
CA ILE A 348 5.54 -8.98 11.28
C ILE A 348 5.56 -8.76 12.80
N GLU A 349 6.63 -9.21 13.50
CA GLU A 349 6.76 -8.96 14.93
C GLU A 349 6.77 -7.48 15.31
N LYS A 350 7.40 -6.63 14.48
CA LYS A 350 7.34 -5.17 14.67
C LYS A 350 5.92 -4.65 14.59
N LEU A 351 5.19 -5.07 13.57
CA LEU A 351 3.81 -4.64 13.35
C LEU A 351 2.89 -5.12 14.49
N GLU A 352 3.09 -6.34 15.00
CA GLU A 352 2.39 -6.85 16.18
C GLU A 352 2.72 -6.03 17.44
N LYS A 353 3.98 -5.63 17.63
CA LYS A 353 4.36 -4.75 18.77
C LYS A 353 3.62 -3.41 18.72
N PHE A 354 3.40 -2.82 17.54
CA PHE A 354 2.61 -1.58 17.40
C PHE A 354 1.12 -1.76 17.72
N MET A 355 0.63 -3.00 17.76
CA MET A 355 -0.78 -3.27 18.09
C MET A 355 -1.00 -3.59 19.56
N LYS A 356 0.05 -3.79 20.38
CA LYS A 356 -0.07 -4.23 21.78
C LYS A 356 -0.96 -3.32 22.64
N ASP A 357 -0.90 -2.01 22.40
CA ASP A 357 -1.64 -1.00 23.17
C ASP A 357 -3.05 -0.70 22.62
N LYS A 358 -3.46 -1.42 21.56
CA LYS A 358 -4.78 -1.24 20.96
C LYS A 358 -5.85 -2.08 21.67
N PRO A 359 -7.15 -1.69 21.57
CA PRO A 359 -8.26 -2.51 22.01
C PRO A 359 -8.18 -3.94 21.49
N VAL A 360 -8.65 -4.91 22.29
CA VAL A 360 -8.55 -6.35 21.97
C VAL A 360 -9.08 -6.67 20.57
N ALA A 361 -10.28 -6.16 20.23
CA ALA A 361 -10.89 -6.41 18.91
C ALA A 361 -10.03 -5.87 17.75
N GLU A 362 -9.47 -4.66 17.87
CA GLU A 362 -8.57 -4.10 16.85
C GLU A 362 -7.27 -4.91 16.72
N ARG A 363 -6.77 -5.43 17.84
CA ARG A 363 -5.57 -6.27 17.84
C ARG A 363 -5.82 -7.60 17.16
N GLU A 364 -6.94 -8.26 17.45
CA GLU A 364 -7.31 -9.54 16.83
C GLU A 364 -7.51 -9.41 15.32
N ILE A 365 -8.22 -8.36 14.88
CA ILE A 365 -8.34 -8.03 13.46
C ILE A 365 -6.97 -7.77 12.84
N GLY A 366 -6.15 -6.95 13.49
CA GLY A 366 -4.82 -6.61 13.00
C GLY A 366 -3.91 -7.84 12.86
N THR A 367 -3.93 -8.76 13.82
CA THR A 367 -3.19 -10.04 13.76
C THR A 367 -3.65 -10.87 12.57
N LEU A 368 -4.97 -10.99 12.35
CA LEU A 368 -5.51 -11.71 11.19
C LEU A 368 -5.03 -11.11 9.87
N LEU A 369 -5.02 -9.78 9.73
CA LEU A 369 -4.54 -9.11 8.52
C LEU A 369 -3.04 -9.31 8.29
N LEU A 370 -2.23 -9.36 9.36
CA LEU A 370 -0.81 -9.67 9.28
C LEU A 370 -0.54 -11.12 8.89
N ASP A 371 -1.33 -12.06 9.42
CA ASP A 371 -1.26 -13.47 9.03
C ASP A 371 -1.53 -13.68 7.54
N GLU A 372 -2.51 -12.95 6.96
CA GLU A 372 -2.77 -12.98 5.51
C GLU A 372 -1.58 -12.43 4.72
N THR A 373 -0.99 -11.33 5.18
CA THR A 373 0.16 -10.70 4.51
C THR A 373 1.40 -11.60 4.58
N SER A 374 1.63 -12.25 5.73
CA SER A 374 2.67 -13.27 5.90
C SER A 374 2.42 -14.47 4.99
N ALA A 375 1.18 -14.97 4.97
CA ALA A 375 0.78 -16.08 4.11
C ALA A 375 1.02 -15.80 2.64
N PHE A 376 0.68 -14.60 2.16
CA PHE A 376 0.98 -14.14 0.80
C PHE A 376 2.49 -14.10 0.52
N SER A 377 3.27 -13.59 1.47
CA SER A 377 4.71 -13.38 1.30
C SER A 377 5.48 -14.71 1.26
N GLU A 378 5.13 -15.66 2.12
CA GLU A 378 5.78 -16.97 2.24
C GLU A 378 5.37 -17.97 1.15
N SER A 379 4.15 -17.82 0.62
CA SER A 379 3.55 -18.78 -0.30
C SER A 379 4.36 -18.98 -1.58
N SER A 380 4.47 -20.21 -2.01
CA SER A 380 4.99 -20.62 -3.33
C SER A 380 3.90 -20.77 -4.39
N GLN A 381 2.64 -20.48 -4.04
CA GLN A 381 1.52 -20.41 -4.99
C GLN A 381 1.60 -19.11 -5.83
N CYS A 382 0.85 -19.06 -6.92
CA CYS A 382 0.76 -17.86 -7.74
C CYS A 382 0.36 -16.64 -6.88
N ARG A 383 1.19 -15.56 -6.86
CA ARG A 383 0.92 -14.33 -6.09
C ARG A 383 -0.41 -13.72 -6.47
N ARG A 384 -0.71 -13.72 -7.76
CA ARG A 384 -1.95 -13.16 -8.29
C ARG A 384 -3.16 -13.96 -7.82
N ARG A 385 -3.11 -15.29 -7.88
CA ARG A 385 -4.17 -16.18 -7.38
C ARG A 385 -4.42 -15.93 -5.89
N THR A 386 -3.37 -15.88 -5.09
CA THR A 386 -3.46 -15.62 -3.65
C THR A 386 -4.12 -14.27 -3.36
N LEU A 387 -3.70 -13.21 -4.07
CA LEU A 387 -4.23 -11.87 -3.88
C LEU A 387 -5.70 -11.76 -4.32
N LEU A 388 -6.07 -12.34 -5.45
CA LEU A 388 -7.45 -12.32 -5.96
C LEU A 388 -8.39 -13.15 -5.09
N ASN A 389 -7.94 -14.31 -4.63
CA ASN A 389 -8.69 -15.16 -3.70
C ASN A 389 -9.00 -14.41 -2.37
N TYR A 390 -8.03 -13.63 -1.87
CA TYR A 390 -8.24 -12.79 -0.69
C TYR A 390 -9.43 -11.82 -0.86
N PHE A 391 -9.63 -11.27 -2.07
CA PHE A 391 -10.78 -10.42 -2.40
C PHE A 391 -12.04 -11.19 -2.81
N GLY A 392 -12.01 -12.54 -2.73
CA GLY A 392 -13.13 -13.42 -3.07
C GLY A 392 -13.31 -13.64 -4.57
N GLU A 393 -12.23 -13.46 -5.37
CA GLU A 393 -12.22 -13.71 -6.80
C GLU A 393 -11.44 -14.99 -7.14
N SER A 394 -12.07 -15.92 -7.85
CA SER A 394 -11.41 -17.13 -8.34
C SER A 394 -10.48 -16.82 -9.49
N PHE A 395 -9.29 -17.46 -9.50
CA PHE A 395 -8.29 -17.23 -10.53
C PHE A 395 -7.45 -18.49 -10.76
N GLU A 396 -7.21 -18.83 -12.01
CA GLU A 396 -6.38 -19.96 -12.42
C GLU A 396 -4.95 -19.51 -12.73
N ASP A 397 -3.96 -20.31 -12.28
CA ASP A 397 -2.53 -19.97 -12.37
C ASP A 397 -2.05 -19.73 -13.80
N GLU A 398 -2.64 -20.43 -14.78
CA GLU A 398 -2.34 -20.30 -16.22
C GLU A 398 -2.61 -18.87 -16.72
N ASN A 399 -3.61 -18.21 -16.17
CA ASN A 399 -3.98 -16.84 -16.53
C ASN A 399 -3.02 -15.78 -15.98
N CYS A 400 -2.07 -16.18 -15.11
CA CYS A 400 -1.04 -15.28 -14.58
C CYS A 400 -0.06 -14.80 -15.66
N ASN A 401 0.14 -15.56 -16.73
CA ASN A 401 1.05 -15.23 -17.82
C ASN A 401 2.48 -14.88 -17.33
N LYS A 402 2.96 -15.56 -16.29
CA LYS A 402 4.26 -15.31 -15.64
C LYS A 402 4.43 -13.89 -15.08
N MET A 403 3.31 -13.23 -14.76
CA MET A 403 3.32 -11.89 -14.15
C MET A 403 3.42 -11.95 -12.62
N CYS A 404 4.10 -12.98 -12.09
CA CYS A 404 4.61 -13.01 -10.71
C CYS A 404 5.88 -13.88 -10.64
N ASP A 405 6.65 -13.69 -9.57
CA ASP A 405 7.90 -14.41 -9.30
C ASP A 405 7.72 -15.94 -9.29
N ASN A 406 6.71 -16.45 -8.57
CA ASN A 406 6.43 -17.88 -8.45
C ASN A 406 6.05 -18.55 -9.78
N CYS A 407 5.32 -17.83 -10.66
CA CYS A 407 4.99 -18.35 -11.99
C CYS A 407 6.13 -18.15 -13.00
N ARG A 408 6.98 -17.14 -12.81
CA ARG A 408 8.13 -16.87 -13.67
C ARG A 408 9.28 -17.86 -13.39
N HIS A 409 9.47 -18.20 -12.12
CA HIS A 409 10.50 -19.09 -11.61
C HIS A 409 9.87 -20.20 -10.74
N PRO A 410 9.10 -21.13 -11.33
CA PRO A 410 8.37 -22.14 -10.59
C PRO A 410 9.33 -23.08 -9.87
N LYS A 411 9.06 -23.33 -8.59
CA LYS A 411 9.74 -24.36 -7.82
C LYS A 411 9.24 -25.75 -8.24
N SER A 412 10.04 -26.78 -7.96
CA SER A 412 9.61 -28.18 -8.11
C SER A 412 8.41 -28.45 -7.22
N LYS A 413 7.39 -29.10 -7.79
CA LYS A 413 6.19 -29.50 -7.09
C LYS A 413 6.28 -30.98 -6.71
N SER A 414 5.65 -31.36 -5.61
CA SER A 414 5.41 -32.73 -5.19
C SER A 414 3.91 -33.02 -5.10
N ASP A 415 3.54 -34.28 -5.31
CA ASP A 415 2.18 -34.74 -5.07
C ASP A 415 1.86 -34.63 -3.58
N VAL A 416 0.77 -33.95 -3.26
CA VAL A 416 0.25 -33.71 -1.90
C VAL A 416 -1.21 -34.12 -1.78
N SER A 417 -1.67 -35.00 -2.67
CA SER A 417 -3.08 -35.41 -2.74
C SER A 417 -3.55 -36.08 -1.46
N GLU A 418 -2.70 -36.91 -0.85
CA GLU A 418 -3.00 -37.59 0.42
C GLU A 418 -3.02 -36.57 1.58
N GLU A 419 -2.09 -35.64 1.60
CA GLU A 419 -1.99 -34.62 2.65
C GLU A 419 -3.17 -33.66 2.62
N VAL A 420 -3.67 -33.29 1.44
CA VAL A 420 -4.91 -32.50 1.30
C VAL A 420 -6.09 -33.23 1.94
N VAL A 421 -6.25 -34.52 1.64
CA VAL A 421 -7.33 -35.32 2.24
C VAL A 421 -7.15 -35.46 3.75
N ASN A 422 -5.93 -35.66 4.21
CA ASN A 422 -5.62 -35.78 5.64
C ASN A 422 -5.89 -34.46 6.38
N ALA A 423 -5.54 -33.31 5.81
CA ALA A 423 -5.84 -32.01 6.38
C ALA A 423 -7.36 -31.75 6.50
N LEU A 424 -8.12 -32.10 5.44
CA LEU A 424 -9.58 -31.96 5.45
C LEU A 424 -10.25 -32.89 6.47
N LYS A 425 -9.82 -34.17 6.55
CA LYS A 425 -10.31 -35.12 7.55
C LYS A 425 -9.94 -34.70 8.97
N ALA A 426 -8.73 -34.20 9.17
CA ALA A 426 -8.28 -33.69 10.46
C ALA A 426 -9.16 -32.55 10.93
N LEU A 427 -9.42 -31.53 10.06
CA LEU A 427 -10.28 -30.40 10.37
C LEU A 427 -11.73 -30.85 10.66
N ASP A 428 -12.29 -31.73 9.83
CA ASP A 428 -13.66 -32.25 10.00
C ASP A 428 -13.81 -33.03 11.30
N SER A 429 -12.79 -33.75 11.74
CA SER A 429 -12.79 -34.54 12.96
C SER A 429 -12.90 -33.70 14.24
N LEU A 430 -12.45 -32.43 14.21
CA LEU A 430 -12.52 -31.52 15.35
C LEU A 430 -13.95 -31.10 15.69
N LYS A 431 -14.88 -31.23 14.74
CA LYS A 431 -16.33 -30.88 14.90
C LYS A 431 -16.59 -29.46 15.40
N SER A 432 -15.58 -28.63 15.39
CA SER A 432 -15.62 -27.21 15.77
C SER A 432 -14.76 -26.40 14.82
N GLU A 433 -15.13 -25.14 14.62
CA GLU A 433 -14.27 -24.22 13.90
C GLU A 433 -12.98 -24.00 14.69
N THR A 434 -11.84 -23.91 14.00
CA THR A 434 -10.54 -23.81 14.66
C THR A 434 -9.56 -22.94 13.88
N GLU A 435 -8.52 -22.42 14.55
CA GLU A 435 -7.45 -21.64 13.93
C GLU A 435 -6.49 -22.51 13.10
N ILE A 436 -5.85 -21.90 12.10
CA ILE A 436 -4.80 -22.58 11.29
C ILE A 436 -3.70 -23.15 12.19
N SER A 437 -3.26 -22.37 13.17
CA SER A 437 -2.19 -22.75 14.09
C SER A 437 -2.54 -23.99 14.91
N HIS A 438 -3.78 -24.07 15.37
CA HIS A 438 -4.32 -25.21 16.11
C HIS A 438 -4.44 -26.46 15.24
N LEU A 439 -5.03 -26.32 14.04
CA LEU A 439 -5.14 -27.42 13.07
C LEU A 439 -3.76 -27.99 12.70
N VAL A 440 -2.81 -27.14 12.40
CA VAL A 440 -1.44 -27.59 12.06
C VAL A 440 -0.77 -28.27 13.24
N ASN A 441 -0.87 -27.73 14.47
CA ASN A 441 -0.33 -28.39 15.67
C ASN A 441 -0.98 -29.75 15.90
N TYR A 442 -2.29 -29.89 15.67
CA TYR A 442 -3.03 -31.14 15.75
C TYR A 442 -2.52 -32.17 14.74
N ILE A 443 -2.35 -31.76 13.46
CA ILE A 443 -1.89 -32.64 12.38
C ILE A 443 -0.46 -33.14 12.65
N ILE A 444 0.46 -32.28 13.10
CA ILE A 444 1.85 -32.67 13.39
C ILE A 444 2.03 -33.39 14.74
N GLY A 445 0.96 -33.54 15.54
CA GLY A 445 1.02 -34.20 16.84
C GLY A 445 1.69 -33.39 17.95
N LYS A 446 1.71 -32.04 17.82
CA LYS A 446 2.26 -31.14 18.83
C LYS A 446 1.23 -30.88 19.94
N LYS A 447 1.55 -31.32 21.18
CA LYS A 447 0.73 -31.10 22.37
C LYS A 447 0.84 -29.66 22.87
N SER A 448 0.35 -28.68 22.07
CA SER A 448 0.20 -27.29 22.53
C SER A 448 -0.88 -27.18 23.61
N ASP A 449 -0.87 -26.10 24.38
CA ASP A 449 -1.89 -25.86 25.41
C ASP A 449 -3.29 -25.87 24.80
N SER A 450 -3.49 -25.19 23.67
CA SER A 450 -4.76 -25.21 22.94
C SER A 450 -5.23 -26.61 22.55
N VAL A 451 -4.33 -27.51 22.10
CA VAL A 451 -4.68 -28.89 21.74
C VAL A 451 -5.09 -29.72 22.97
N LYS A 452 -4.37 -29.52 24.10
CA LYS A 452 -4.67 -30.22 25.38
C LYS A 452 -5.98 -29.72 25.99
N ASP A 453 -6.17 -28.41 26.05
CA ASP A 453 -7.35 -27.80 26.67
C ASP A 453 -8.67 -28.24 25.99
N HIS A 454 -8.62 -28.51 24.69
CA HIS A 454 -9.75 -29.05 23.93
C HIS A 454 -9.79 -30.60 23.90
N GLY A 455 -8.80 -31.29 24.49
CA GLY A 455 -8.71 -32.76 24.48
C GLY A 455 -8.44 -33.38 23.11
N HIS A 456 -8.02 -32.57 22.14
CA HIS A 456 -7.83 -33.02 20.75
C HIS A 456 -6.62 -33.94 20.56
N ASP A 457 -5.70 -34.03 21.54
CA ASP A 457 -4.58 -34.97 21.52
C ASP A 457 -5.01 -36.46 21.63
N THR A 458 -6.30 -36.71 21.87
CA THR A 458 -6.90 -38.07 21.88
C THR A 458 -7.68 -38.37 20.61
N PHE A 459 -7.82 -37.46 19.67
CA PHE A 459 -8.64 -37.60 18.47
C PHE A 459 -7.93 -38.37 17.36
N PRO A 460 -8.67 -39.01 16.41
CA PRO A 460 -8.09 -40.01 15.47
C PRO A 460 -6.98 -39.48 14.55
N PHE A 461 -6.99 -38.19 14.23
CA PHE A 461 -6.02 -37.58 13.30
C PHE A 461 -4.90 -36.81 14.00
N PHE A 462 -4.80 -36.91 15.34
CA PHE A 462 -3.69 -36.31 16.06
C PHE A 462 -2.36 -36.96 15.65
N GLY A 463 -1.45 -36.14 15.09
CA GLY A 463 -0.16 -36.60 14.64
C GLY A 463 -0.17 -37.38 13.32
N VAL A 464 -1.25 -37.32 12.53
CA VAL A 464 -1.34 -37.98 11.22
C VAL A 464 -0.26 -37.48 10.25
N GLY A 465 0.22 -36.27 10.41
CA GLY A 465 1.23 -35.63 9.57
C GLY A 465 2.54 -35.30 10.28
N LYS A 466 2.91 -36.08 11.30
CA LYS A 466 4.14 -35.87 12.13
C LYS A 466 5.47 -35.99 11.37
N ASP A 467 5.44 -36.54 10.16
CA ASP A 467 6.60 -36.76 9.27
C ASP A 467 6.97 -35.49 8.47
N LYS A 468 6.12 -34.48 8.47
CA LYS A 468 6.31 -33.18 7.82
C LYS A 468 6.29 -32.05 8.85
N ASP A 469 6.97 -30.96 8.51
CA ASP A 469 7.08 -29.81 9.38
C ASP A 469 5.82 -28.89 9.36
N LYS A 470 5.87 -27.87 10.20
CA LYS A 470 4.78 -26.90 10.34
C LYS A 470 4.58 -26.05 9.06
N LEU A 471 5.67 -25.71 8.35
CA LEU A 471 5.61 -24.88 7.14
C LEU A 471 4.91 -25.62 6.01
N PHE A 472 5.26 -26.91 5.82
CA PHE A 472 4.60 -27.79 4.87
C PHE A 472 3.07 -27.84 5.09
N TRP A 473 2.63 -28.11 6.34
CA TRP A 473 1.20 -28.23 6.63
C TRP A 473 0.44 -26.91 6.53
N LYS A 474 1.09 -25.78 6.84
CA LYS A 474 0.53 -24.47 6.52
C LYS A 474 0.29 -24.29 5.01
N GLY A 475 1.24 -24.74 4.17
CA GLY A 475 1.10 -24.74 2.71
C GLY A 475 -0.08 -25.59 2.24
N VAL A 476 -0.26 -26.80 2.79
CA VAL A 476 -1.40 -27.69 2.46
C VAL A 476 -2.73 -27.03 2.85
N VAL A 477 -2.84 -26.44 4.04
CA VAL A 477 -4.07 -25.73 4.47
C VAL A 477 -4.35 -24.53 3.56
N ARG A 478 -3.32 -23.77 3.18
CA ARG A 478 -3.46 -22.68 2.19
C ARG A 478 -3.96 -23.19 0.84
N LEU A 479 -3.45 -24.33 0.38
CA LEU A 479 -3.90 -24.96 -0.86
C LEU A 479 -5.39 -25.36 -0.78
N CYS A 480 -5.85 -25.88 0.37
CA CYS A 480 -7.26 -26.20 0.61
C CYS A 480 -8.15 -24.92 0.58
N LEU A 481 -7.67 -23.82 1.15
CA LEU A 481 -8.36 -22.51 1.11
C LEU A 481 -8.47 -21.98 -0.33
N LEU A 482 -7.36 -22.00 -1.09
CA LEU A 482 -7.32 -21.53 -2.48
C LEU A 482 -8.19 -22.36 -3.44
N ASN A 483 -8.45 -23.63 -3.10
CA ASN A 483 -9.35 -24.50 -3.85
C ASN A 483 -10.78 -24.51 -3.30
N ASN A 484 -11.09 -23.60 -2.36
CA ASN A 484 -12.42 -23.45 -1.76
C ASN A 484 -12.96 -24.74 -1.11
N TYR A 485 -12.10 -25.52 -0.43
CA TYR A 485 -12.48 -26.71 0.35
C TYR A 485 -12.71 -26.41 1.82
N ILE A 486 -12.14 -25.31 2.29
CA ILE A 486 -12.23 -24.82 3.65
C ILE A 486 -12.79 -23.41 3.62
N ASN A 487 -13.81 -23.16 4.47
CA ASN A 487 -14.28 -21.83 4.77
C ASN A 487 -13.39 -21.21 5.86
N LYS A 488 -13.04 -19.94 5.69
CA LYS A 488 -12.39 -19.13 6.72
C LYS A 488 -13.38 -18.07 7.20
N ASN A 489 -13.85 -18.21 8.43
CA ASN A 489 -14.84 -17.32 9.03
C ASN A 489 -14.15 -16.07 9.61
N ILE A 490 -14.17 -14.97 8.85
CA ILE A 490 -13.52 -13.72 9.24
C ILE A 490 -14.21 -13.11 10.48
N GLU A 491 -15.54 -13.23 10.63
CA GLU A 491 -16.27 -12.71 11.79
C GLU A 491 -15.87 -13.40 13.10
N LYS A 492 -15.34 -14.61 12.99
CA LYS A 492 -14.78 -15.38 14.10
C LYS A 492 -13.24 -15.44 14.02
N TYR A 493 -12.63 -14.33 13.62
CA TYR A 493 -11.17 -14.14 13.57
C TYR A 493 -10.41 -15.23 12.79
N GLY A 494 -10.98 -15.67 11.66
CA GLY A 494 -10.33 -16.58 10.74
C GLY A 494 -10.44 -18.07 11.10
N LEU A 495 -11.44 -18.45 11.91
CA LEU A 495 -11.69 -19.87 12.20
C LEU A 495 -12.05 -20.65 10.94
N LEU A 496 -11.54 -21.86 10.83
CA LEU A 496 -11.67 -22.76 9.69
C LEU A 496 -12.77 -23.79 9.90
N SER A 497 -13.48 -24.11 8.83
CA SER A 497 -14.39 -25.26 8.75
C SER A 497 -14.38 -25.88 7.36
N VAL A 498 -14.60 -27.20 7.27
CA VAL A 498 -14.74 -27.88 5.97
C VAL A 498 -16.10 -27.55 5.37
N ASN A 499 -16.16 -27.16 4.09
CA ASN A 499 -17.40 -26.91 3.37
C ASN A 499 -17.86 -28.12 2.53
N GLU A 500 -18.96 -27.99 1.77
CA GLU A 500 -19.51 -29.07 0.95
C GLU A 500 -18.50 -29.58 -0.11
N GLU A 501 -17.77 -28.67 -0.75
CA GLU A 501 -16.73 -29.05 -1.72
C GLU A 501 -15.57 -29.80 -1.06
N GLY A 502 -15.19 -29.39 0.16
CA GLY A 502 -14.19 -30.11 0.97
C GLY A 502 -14.68 -31.49 1.39
N GLN A 503 -15.95 -31.64 1.78
CA GLN A 503 -16.56 -32.93 2.06
C GLN A 503 -16.59 -33.84 0.82
N ASN A 504 -16.85 -33.26 -0.35
CA ASN A 504 -16.78 -33.99 -1.60
C ASN A 504 -15.34 -34.41 -1.95
N ALA A 505 -14.36 -33.55 -1.72
CA ALA A 505 -12.95 -33.84 -1.95
C ALA A 505 -12.43 -34.96 -1.03
N ILE A 506 -12.94 -35.09 0.21
CA ILE A 506 -12.65 -36.22 1.10
C ILE A 506 -13.14 -37.55 0.52
N LYS A 507 -14.33 -37.56 -0.12
CA LYS A 507 -14.96 -38.75 -0.70
C LYS A 507 -14.40 -39.11 -2.07
N ASN A 508 -14.08 -38.11 -2.85
CA ASN A 508 -13.58 -38.20 -4.23
C ASN A 508 -12.26 -37.42 -4.36
N PRO A 509 -11.13 -37.96 -3.88
CA PRO A 509 -9.85 -37.28 -3.92
C PRO A 509 -9.43 -36.92 -5.34
N LYS A 510 -8.95 -35.69 -5.52
CA LYS A 510 -8.34 -35.22 -6.77
C LYS A 510 -6.83 -35.22 -6.62
N HIS A 511 -6.12 -35.15 -7.75
CA HIS A 511 -4.68 -34.99 -7.75
C HIS A 511 -4.30 -33.52 -7.44
N PHE A 512 -3.38 -33.33 -6.51
CA PHE A 512 -2.86 -32.02 -6.12
C PHE A 512 -1.34 -32.03 -6.08
N GLU A 513 -0.76 -31.01 -6.68
CA GLU A 513 0.67 -30.74 -6.59
C GLU A 513 0.90 -29.42 -5.86
N MET A 514 1.90 -29.39 -5.00
CA MET A 514 2.31 -28.20 -4.25
C MET A 514 3.84 -28.05 -4.28
N ALA A 515 4.30 -26.83 -4.50
CA ALA A 515 5.68 -26.46 -4.20
C ALA A 515 5.79 -26.04 -2.73
N LEU A 516 6.93 -26.35 -2.10
CA LEU A 516 7.18 -25.93 -0.73
C LEU A 516 7.22 -24.41 -0.63
N ASP A 517 6.57 -23.89 0.40
CA ASP A 517 6.61 -22.47 0.74
C ASP A 517 8.05 -22.02 1.05
N THR A 518 8.30 -20.72 0.93
CA THR A 518 9.64 -20.17 1.14
C THR A 518 9.86 -19.97 2.64
N GLU A 519 10.91 -20.60 3.17
CA GLU A 519 11.40 -20.29 4.50
C GLU A 519 12.34 -19.08 4.42
N TYR A 520 12.02 -18.04 5.15
CA TYR A 520 12.83 -16.82 5.22
C TYR A 520 13.65 -16.83 6.50
N GLU A 521 14.94 -16.51 6.39
CA GLU A 521 15.79 -16.32 7.55
C GLU A 521 15.27 -15.15 8.39
N PHE A 522 15.18 -15.39 9.70
CA PHE A 522 14.81 -14.34 10.65
C PHE A 522 16.04 -13.45 10.90
N VAL A 523 15.96 -12.19 10.49
CA VAL A 523 16.96 -11.17 10.80
C VAL A 523 16.34 -10.21 11.82
N SER A 524 16.90 -10.15 13.03
CA SER A 524 16.37 -9.26 14.06
C SER A 524 16.53 -7.78 13.66
N ASP A 525 15.75 -6.90 14.26
CA ASP A 525 15.87 -5.47 14.03
C ASP A 525 17.24 -4.93 14.42
N ASP A 526 17.76 -5.42 15.54
CA ASP A 526 19.07 -5.01 16.03
C ASP A 526 20.19 -5.47 15.08
N ASP A 527 20.11 -6.69 14.53
CA ASP A 527 21.04 -7.16 13.51
C ASP A 527 20.90 -6.38 12.20
N PHE A 528 19.67 -6.07 11.81
CA PHE A 528 19.39 -5.27 10.60
C PHE A 528 19.90 -3.83 10.73
N GLU A 529 19.71 -3.18 11.89
CA GLU A 529 20.15 -1.80 12.14
C GLU A 529 21.66 -1.69 12.43
N ASN A 530 22.23 -2.70 13.08
CA ASN A 530 23.64 -2.76 13.45
C ASN A 530 24.51 -3.42 12.39
N ALA A 531 23.93 -4.02 11.34
CA ALA A 531 24.71 -4.47 10.20
C ALA A 531 25.50 -3.27 9.67
N VAL A 532 26.80 -3.29 9.90
CA VAL A 532 27.72 -2.28 9.39
C VAL A 532 27.53 -2.26 7.89
N LEU A 533 27.30 -1.09 7.33
CA LEU A 533 27.18 -0.88 5.88
C LEU A 533 28.48 -1.33 5.20
N GLU A 534 28.64 -2.64 4.96
CA GLU A 534 29.71 -3.11 4.09
C GLU A 534 29.35 -2.75 2.65
N SER A 535 29.98 -1.68 2.18
CA SER A 535 30.07 -1.25 0.78
C SER A 535 28.78 -0.95 -0.02
N ILE A 536 28.00 0.05 0.41
CA ILE A 536 27.38 0.99 -0.54
C ILE A 536 28.42 2.08 -0.89
N ALA A 537 29.57 1.99 -0.29
CA ALA A 537 30.67 2.86 -0.55
C ALA A 537 31.08 2.79 -2.02
N ASP A 538 31.33 3.93 -2.58
CA ASP A 538 31.98 4.03 -3.88
C ASP A 538 33.31 3.26 -3.83
N GLU A 539 33.37 2.10 -4.49
CA GLU A 539 34.53 1.20 -4.44
C GLU A 539 35.80 1.85 -4.99
N GLU A 540 35.68 2.77 -5.95
CA GLU A 540 36.79 3.54 -6.49
C GLU A 540 37.27 4.55 -5.45
N LEU A 541 36.35 5.34 -4.89
CA LEU A 541 36.68 6.29 -3.83
C LEU A 541 37.22 5.59 -2.59
N MET A 542 36.66 4.47 -2.18
CA MET A 542 37.12 3.69 -1.03
C MET A 542 38.57 3.23 -1.20
N ARG A 543 38.94 2.75 -2.39
CA ARG A 543 40.32 2.38 -2.72
C ARG A 543 41.26 3.58 -2.64
N ASP A 544 40.84 4.70 -3.21
CA ASP A 544 41.63 5.92 -3.22
C ASP A 544 41.83 6.50 -1.81
N LEU A 545 40.78 6.46 -0.98
CA LEU A 545 40.87 6.88 0.43
C LEU A 545 41.78 5.96 1.26
N LYS A 546 41.82 4.64 0.98
CA LYS A 546 42.78 3.71 1.61
C LYS A 546 44.23 4.06 1.24
N ASP A 547 44.49 4.42 -0.01
CA ASP A 547 45.79 4.82 -0.45
C ASP A 547 46.19 6.20 0.09
N LEU A 548 45.26 7.15 0.16
CA LEU A 548 45.46 8.45 0.80
C LEU A 548 45.80 8.27 2.29
N ARG A 549 45.05 7.42 3.00
CA ARG A 549 45.32 7.08 4.40
C ARG A 549 46.75 6.55 4.62
N LYS A 550 47.24 5.64 3.74
CA LYS A 550 48.62 5.14 3.82
C LYS A 550 49.63 6.25 3.65
N LYS A 551 49.40 7.21 2.72
CA LYS A 551 50.28 8.37 2.50
C LYS A 551 50.30 9.26 3.74
N VAL A 552 49.14 9.62 4.29
CA VAL A 552 49.05 10.46 5.51
C VAL A 552 49.69 9.75 6.70
N ALA A 553 49.43 8.48 6.90
CA ALA A 553 50.01 7.67 7.97
C ALA A 553 51.56 7.66 7.92
N LYS A 554 52.14 7.52 6.72
CA LYS A 554 53.58 7.54 6.50
C LYS A 554 54.18 8.92 6.82
N GLN A 555 53.47 10.01 6.49
CA GLN A 555 53.92 11.39 6.79
C GLN A 555 53.99 11.67 8.29
N VAL A 556 53.00 11.15 9.06
CA VAL A 556 52.92 11.37 10.51
C VAL A 556 53.59 10.28 11.34
N GLY A 557 54.14 9.23 10.72
CA GLY A 557 54.85 8.13 11.39
C GLY A 557 53.93 7.22 12.23
N LEU A 558 52.66 7.10 11.85
CA LEU A 558 51.67 6.32 12.57
C LEU A 558 51.10 5.17 11.71
N PRO A 559 50.63 4.07 12.33
CA PRO A 559 49.89 3.03 11.60
C PRO A 559 48.63 3.58 10.92
N PRO A 560 48.27 3.14 9.70
CA PRO A 560 47.12 3.67 8.94
C PRO A 560 45.79 3.62 9.71
N TYR A 561 45.52 2.59 10.49
CA TYR A 561 44.28 2.44 11.28
C TYR A 561 44.14 3.49 12.40
N VAL A 562 45.25 4.14 12.81
CA VAL A 562 45.23 5.22 13.81
C VAL A 562 44.71 6.52 13.20
N ILE A 563 44.94 6.74 11.91
CA ILE A 563 44.42 7.89 11.17
C ILE A 563 42.88 7.73 11.10
N PHE A 564 42.41 6.81 10.28
CA PHE A 564 40.99 6.44 10.20
C PHE A 564 40.88 4.93 10.03
N GLN A 565 39.87 4.32 10.64
CA GLN A 565 39.55 2.90 10.48
C GLN A 565 38.80 2.67 9.18
N ASP A 566 38.76 1.43 8.68
CA ASP A 566 38.05 1.08 7.46
C ASP A 566 36.56 1.49 7.48
N PRO A 567 35.81 1.31 8.59
CA PRO A 567 34.43 1.81 8.68
C PRO A 567 34.30 3.33 8.53
N SER A 568 35.31 4.09 8.93
CA SER A 568 35.34 5.56 8.74
C SER A 568 35.54 5.94 7.27
N LEU A 569 36.41 5.22 6.56
CA LEU A 569 36.63 5.42 5.13
C LEU A 569 35.42 4.99 4.32
N ASP A 570 34.77 3.92 4.73
CA ASP A 570 33.54 3.42 4.12
C ASP A 570 32.42 4.45 4.24
N ASP A 571 32.24 5.04 5.41
CA ASP A 571 31.27 6.11 5.64
C ASP A 571 31.63 7.39 4.86
N MET A 572 32.93 7.72 4.71
CA MET A 572 33.42 8.81 3.84
C MET A 572 33.10 8.54 2.36
N ALA A 573 33.33 7.32 1.88
CA ALA A 573 33.06 6.90 0.50
C ALA A 573 31.55 6.76 0.21
N THR A 574 30.75 6.73 1.24
CA THR A 574 29.29 6.70 1.17
C THR A 574 28.67 8.09 1.21
N ARG A 575 29.19 8.99 2.08
CA ARG A 575 28.58 10.31 2.37
C ARG A 575 29.26 11.48 1.66
N TYR A 576 30.43 11.27 1.10
CA TYR A 576 31.25 12.28 0.41
C TYR A 576 31.41 13.59 1.20
N PRO A 577 31.96 13.57 2.44
CA PRO A 577 32.14 14.78 3.24
C PRO A 577 33.18 15.71 2.59
N ILE A 578 32.78 16.95 2.27
CA ILE A 578 33.66 17.97 1.67
C ILE A 578 33.90 19.17 2.59
N THR A 579 33.36 19.13 3.80
CA THR A 579 33.60 20.13 4.83
C THR A 579 34.03 19.46 6.14
N MET A 580 34.69 20.20 7.01
CA MET A 580 35.14 19.71 8.31
C MET A 580 33.95 19.25 9.18
N ASP A 581 32.87 20.02 9.18
CA ASP A 581 31.64 19.70 9.92
C ASP A 581 30.96 18.40 9.42
N GLU A 582 31.06 18.09 8.15
CA GLU A 582 30.57 16.84 7.57
C GLU A 582 31.45 15.67 7.97
N LEU A 583 32.79 15.88 7.91
CA LEU A 583 33.74 14.86 8.28
C LEU A 583 33.67 14.50 9.78
N GLU A 584 33.45 15.48 10.65
CA GLU A 584 33.25 15.23 12.10
C GLU A 584 32.04 14.34 12.40
N LYS A 585 31.05 14.31 11.50
CA LYS A 585 29.83 13.47 11.61
C LYS A 585 29.99 12.08 11.00
N THR A 586 31.11 11.80 10.36
CA THR A 586 31.44 10.49 9.80
C THR A 586 31.70 9.49 10.92
N HIS A 587 31.26 8.25 10.73
CA HIS A 587 31.41 7.20 11.73
C HIS A 587 32.87 7.04 12.19
N GLY A 588 33.09 7.06 13.51
CA GLY A 588 34.43 6.90 14.11
C GLY A 588 35.38 8.07 13.89
N VAL A 589 34.91 9.20 13.35
CA VAL A 589 35.68 10.43 13.15
C VAL A 589 35.23 11.48 14.17
N GLY A 590 35.93 11.55 15.29
CA GLY A 590 35.71 12.62 16.27
C GLY A 590 36.40 13.92 15.87
N LYS A 591 35.94 15.06 16.44
CA LYS A 591 36.43 16.42 16.16
C LYS A 591 37.94 16.53 16.13
N ASN A 592 38.65 15.94 17.10
CA ASN A 592 40.11 16.00 17.18
C ASN A 592 40.81 15.26 16.02
N LYS A 593 40.26 14.13 15.56
CA LYS A 593 40.80 13.38 14.42
C LYS A 593 40.51 14.09 13.10
N ALA A 594 39.31 14.64 12.94
CA ALA A 594 38.97 15.44 11.77
C ALA A 594 39.91 16.63 11.61
N GLN A 595 40.11 17.40 12.66
CA GLN A 595 41.04 18.56 12.63
C GLN A 595 42.50 18.18 12.38
N LYS A 596 42.95 17.02 12.89
CA LYS A 596 44.36 16.62 12.80
C LYS A 596 44.71 15.97 11.47
N TYR A 597 43.81 15.21 10.86
CA TYR A 597 44.08 14.38 9.68
C TYR A 597 43.11 14.63 8.53
N GLY A 598 41.98 15.31 8.78
CA GLY A 598 40.82 15.33 7.87
C GLY A 598 41.02 16.18 6.61
N GLN A 599 41.87 17.21 6.66
CA GLN A 599 41.97 18.19 5.57
C GLN A 599 42.27 17.54 4.20
N ALA A 600 43.27 16.64 4.16
CA ALA A 600 43.65 15.96 2.92
C ALA A 600 42.51 15.06 2.35
N PHE A 601 41.68 14.47 3.24
CA PHE A 601 40.56 13.66 2.84
C PHE A 601 39.42 14.51 2.28
N ILE A 602 39.12 15.63 2.93
CA ILE A 602 38.11 16.60 2.45
C ILE A 602 38.46 17.12 1.05
N GLU A 603 39.71 17.54 0.87
CA GLU A 603 40.18 18.04 -0.43
C GLU A 603 40.08 16.97 -1.51
N TYR A 604 40.52 15.75 -1.23
CA TYR A 604 40.42 14.64 -2.17
C TYR A 604 38.97 14.28 -2.52
N ILE A 605 38.10 14.19 -1.51
CA ILE A 605 36.67 13.87 -1.72
C ILE A 605 35.99 14.99 -2.51
N ALA A 606 36.31 16.26 -2.24
CA ALA A 606 35.77 17.40 -2.98
C ALA A 606 36.17 17.37 -4.48
N GLU A 607 37.46 17.08 -4.78
CA GLU A 607 37.91 16.88 -6.16
C GLU A 607 37.24 15.69 -6.84
N TYR A 608 37.08 14.57 -6.11
CA TYR A 608 36.42 13.37 -6.60
C TYR A 608 34.94 13.62 -6.95
N VAL A 609 34.21 14.29 -6.06
CA VAL A 609 32.81 14.69 -6.26
C VAL A 609 32.63 15.58 -7.48
N GLN A 610 33.53 16.56 -7.64
CA GLN A 610 33.52 17.48 -8.79
C GLN A 610 33.85 16.76 -10.10
N ARG A 611 34.89 15.91 -10.11
CA ARG A 611 35.32 15.15 -11.30
C ARG A 611 34.26 14.19 -11.80
N ASN A 612 33.57 13.53 -10.89
CA ASN A 612 32.54 12.52 -11.21
C ASN A 612 31.11 13.07 -11.26
N ASN A 613 30.98 14.41 -11.12
CA ASN A 613 29.69 15.10 -11.16
C ASN A 613 28.62 14.49 -10.20
N ILE A 614 29.07 14.17 -8.96
CA ILE A 614 28.22 13.55 -7.94
C ILE A 614 27.32 14.62 -7.31
N ASP A 615 26.00 14.42 -7.43
CA ASP A 615 25.01 15.33 -6.85
C ASP A 615 24.88 15.04 -5.35
N ARG A 616 25.31 15.98 -4.50
CA ARG A 616 25.30 15.84 -3.03
C ARG A 616 24.04 16.45 -2.42
N PRO A 617 23.44 15.86 -1.40
CA PRO A 617 22.26 16.41 -0.75
C PRO A 617 22.55 17.76 -0.10
N ASP A 618 21.76 18.78 -0.44
CA ASP A 618 21.89 20.13 0.10
C ASP A 618 21.37 20.19 1.55
N ARG A 619 22.27 20.21 2.55
CA ARG A 619 21.96 20.17 3.98
C ARG A 619 21.49 21.50 4.59
N LYS A 620 21.20 22.53 3.81
CA LYS A 620 20.74 23.82 4.34
C LYS A 620 19.29 23.81 4.83
N SER A 621 18.50 22.76 4.58
CA SER A 621 17.09 22.69 4.98
C SER A 621 16.82 22.06 6.36
N THR A 622 17.82 21.52 7.06
CA THR A 622 17.61 20.81 8.35
C THR A 622 17.92 21.65 9.60
N ARG A 623 18.25 22.93 9.45
CA ARG A 623 18.45 23.85 10.58
C ARG A 623 17.38 24.93 10.62
N LEU A 624 16.14 24.58 10.89
CA LEU A 624 15.14 25.48 11.45
C LEU A 624 14.14 24.60 12.22
N ASN A 625 14.35 24.53 13.51
CA ASN A 625 13.44 24.34 14.62
C ASN A 625 13.98 23.35 15.66
N SER A 626 14.99 23.82 16.40
CA SER A 626 15.17 23.48 17.81
C SER A 626 15.27 24.80 18.57
N SER A 627 14.14 25.38 18.90
CA SER A 627 13.94 26.30 20.00
C SER A 627 12.46 26.27 20.38
#